data_401cc2baaedfb1daf8171c3e789d4a20
#
_entry.id   401cc2baaedfb1daf8171c3e789d4a20
#
_cell.length_a   1.000
_cell.length_b   1.000
_cell.length_c   1.000
_cell.angle_alpha   90.00
_cell.angle_beta   90.00
_cell.angle_gamma   90.00
#
_symmetry.space_group_name_H-M   'P 1'
#
loop_
_entity.id
_entity.type
_entity.pdbx_description
1 polymer ?
#
loop_
_entity_poly.entity_id
_entity_poly.type
_entity_poly.pdbx_seq_one_letter_code
_entity_poly.pdbx_strand_id
1 'polypeptide(L)'
;TDNGEYVFINSRNNLKGFPIDQCYRVRHVTSDADGNIWVGTSDGVLCFKENFKSPESIKFYHYVMDPTETKSLSSNNVYHILCTQKGEVYMATFGGGLNKLEQLDAEGNASFKVYSKEDGLHSDILMSLEEDVEGNLWMSTENGLSKFVVEQQRFENYNERDFGKKVRFEESTSLCLCNNAVAFGTAKGVIYFSPLIIEKSHYVPPVNFFDLKIANKEVIPGKEGSVLSQSLNDTEHLVLSHEQNFITISYAALDFVYPENIRYAFFLDGFDEEWIYVDRQRSATYTNLQKGTYTFRVRSTNSDGVWVDNERMLKVTIRPSFWETPLAIIGY
;
A
#
# COMPACT_ATOMS: atom_id res chain seq x y z
N THR A 1 -22.60 -31.10 28.63
CA THR A 1 -22.67 -31.93 29.86
C THR A 1 -23.81 -32.91 29.71
N ASP A 2 -23.66 -34.14 30.14
CA ASP A 2 -24.65 -35.21 30.02
C ASP A 2 -25.98 -34.92 30.74
N ASN A 3 -26.01 -33.87 31.56
CA ASN A 3 -27.17 -33.47 32.38
C ASN A 3 -27.81 -32.16 31.94
N GLY A 4 -27.42 -31.56 30.81
CA GLY A 4 -27.98 -30.28 30.35
C GLY A 4 -27.58 -29.05 31.17
N GLU A 5 -26.69 -29.20 32.13
CA GLU A 5 -26.11 -28.04 32.87
C GLU A 5 -24.97 -27.42 32.10
N TYR A 6 -25.03 -26.08 31.95
CA TYR A 6 -23.92 -25.30 31.41
C TYR A 6 -22.84 -25.06 32.50
N VAL A 7 -21.61 -25.44 32.21
CA VAL A 7 -20.46 -25.18 33.10
C VAL A 7 -19.58 -24.12 32.45
N PHE A 8 -19.38 -23.01 33.14
CA PHE A 8 -18.43 -21.98 32.73
C PHE A 8 -17.01 -22.38 33.19
N ILE A 9 -16.12 -22.54 32.20
CA ILE A 9 -14.74 -22.93 32.43
C ILE A 9 -13.85 -21.70 32.26
N ASN A 10 -12.94 -21.47 33.21
CA ASN A 10 -11.99 -20.36 33.19
C ASN A 10 -10.69 -20.76 33.91
N SER A 11 -9.70 -19.87 33.91
CA SER A 11 -8.38 -20.10 34.52
C SER A 11 -8.43 -20.37 36.05
N ARG A 12 -9.51 -20.00 36.73
CA ARG A 12 -9.67 -20.24 38.18
C ARG A 12 -10.27 -21.59 38.51
N ASN A 13 -11.00 -22.21 37.58
CA ASN A 13 -11.56 -23.54 37.79
C ASN A 13 -10.83 -24.62 36.99
N ASN A 14 -11.14 -24.82 35.71
CA ASN A 14 -10.66 -26.00 34.99
C ASN A 14 -9.79 -25.67 33.76
N LEU A 15 -9.57 -24.41 33.42
CA LEU A 15 -8.77 -23.99 32.26
C LEU A 15 -7.33 -23.63 32.69
N LYS A 16 -6.65 -24.56 33.34
CA LYS A 16 -5.30 -24.32 33.90
C LYS A 16 -4.20 -24.11 32.85
N GLY A 17 -4.37 -24.66 31.64
CA GLY A 17 -3.40 -24.54 30.55
C GLY A 17 -3.47 -23.18 29.82
N PHE A 18 -4.47 -22.36 30.09
CA PHE A 18 -4.60 -21.06 29.44
C PHE A 18 -3.55 -20.07 29.98
N PRO A 19 -2.73 -19.42 29.13
CA PRO A 19 -1.66 -18.50 29.56
C PRO A 19 -2.23 -17.13 29.98
N ILE A 20 -2.98 -17.08 31.09
CA ILE A 20 -3.73 -15.90 31.53
C ILE A 20 -2.84 -14.69 31.80
N ASP A 21 -1.63 -14.88 32.26
CA ASP A 21 -0.71 -13.80 32.60
C ASP A 21 -0.17 -13.07 31.37
N GLN A 22 -0.21 -13.72 30.20
CA GLN A 22 0.22 -13.17 28.91
C GLN A 22 -0.96 -12.78 28.02
N CYS A 23 -2.02 -13.59 27.99
CA CYS A 23 -3.15 -13.45 27.07
C CYS A 23 -4.45 -13.04 27.76
N TYR A 24 -4.39 -12.20 28.78
CA TYR A 24 -5.58 -11.81 29.57
C TYR A 24 -6.59 -10.95 28.80
N ARG A 25 -6.16 -10.20 27.75
CA ARG A 25 -7.03 -9.36 26.95
C ARG A 25 -7.30 -10.02 25.60
N VAL A 26 -8.37 -10.79 25.55
CA VAL A 26 -8.89 -11.36 24.29
C VAL A 26 -9.62 -10.28 23.49
N ARG A 27 -9.35 -10.21 22.20
CA ARG A 27 -9.96 -9.24 21.28
C ARG A 27 -10.89 -9.90 20.28
N HIS A 28 -10.49 -11.03 19.73
CA HIS A 28 -11.26 -11.77 18.73
C HIS A 28 -11.11 -13.27 18.90
N VAL A 29 -12.16 -14.03 18.61
CA VAL A 29 -12.17 -15.49 18.60
C VAL A 29 -12.88 -15.97 17.35
N THR A 30 -12.25 -16.90 16.64
CA THR A 30 -12.84 -17.53 15.45
C THR A 30 -12.39 -18.98 15.33
N SER A 31 -13.00 -19.75 14.44
CA SER A 31 -12.58 -21.12 14.11
C SER A 31 -12.30 -21.24 12.62
N ASP A 32 -11.36 -22.11 12.27
CA ASP A 32 -11.10 -22.48 10.89
C ASP A 32 -11.79 -23.80 10.53
N ALA A 33 -11.72 -24.17 9.24
CA ALA A 33 -12.35 -25.39 8.71
C ALA A 33 -11.71 -26.69 9.25
N ASP A 34 -10.48 -26.62 9.78
CA ASP A 34 -9.75 -27.74 10.35
C ASP A 34 -10.04 -27.95 11.85
N GLY A 35 -10.98 -27.17 12.40
CA GLY A 35 -11.39 -27.23 13.81
C GLY A 35 -10.32 -26.66 14.77
N ASN A 36 -9.49 -25.73 14.31
CA ASN A 36 -8.66 -24.92 15.21
C ASN A 36 -9.47 -23.71 15.66
N ILE A 37 -9.40 -23.43 16.96
CA ILE A 37 -9.90 -22.18 17.55
C ILE A 37 -8.73 -21.20 17.62
N TRP A 38 -8.90 -20.06 16.99
CA TRP A 38 -7.93 -18.97 16.96
C TRP A 38 -8.39 -17.84 17.89
N VAL A 39 -7.51 -17.38 18.74
CA VAL A 39 -7.78 -16.33 19.73
C VAL A 39 -6.77 -15.20 19.57
N GLY A 40 -7.21 -14.07 19.04
CA GLY A 40 -6.42 -12.84 18.95
C GLY A 40 -6.40 -12.13 20.30
N THR A 41 -5.22 -11.75 20.75
CA THR A 41 -5.03 -11.12 22.05
C THR A 41 -4.16 -9.86 21.95
N SER A 42 -3.96 -9.16 23.07
CA SER A 42 -2.98 -8.07 23.17
C SER A 42 -1.54 -8.56 23.23
N ASP A 43 -1.32 -9.88 23.28
CA ASP A 43 -0.02 -10.51 23.50
C ASP A 43 0.21 -11.73 22.60
N GLY A 44 -0.19 -11.61 21.34
CA GLY A 44 -0.06 -12.64 20.32
C GLY A 44 -1.37 -13.35 20.01
N VAL A 45 -1.24 -14.52 19.41
CA VAL A 45 -2.35 -15.39 19.00
C VAL A 45 -2.25 -16.72 19.71
N LEU A 46 -3.36 -17.18 20.26
CA LEU A 46 -3.49 -18.55 20.74
C LEU A 46 -4.23 -19.40 19.71
N CYS A 47 -3.81 -20.65 19.59
CA CYS A 47 -4.49 -21.67 18.81
C CYS A 47 -4.67 -22.94 19.62
N PHE A 48 -5.83 -23.59 19.49
CA PHE A 48 -6.10 -24.90 20.07
C PHE A 48 -7.17 -25.64 19.27
N LYS A 49 -7.24 -26.96 19.40
CA LYS A 49 -8.26 -27.78 18.74
C LYS A 49 -9.59 -27.71 19.49
N GLU A 50 -10.72 -27.58 18.78
CA GLU A 50 -12.06 -27.58 19.34
C GLU A 50 -12.48 -28.94 19.94
N ASN A 51 -11.95 -30.03 19.38
CA ASN A 51 -12.24 -31.39 19.81
C ASN A 51 -11.34 -31.84 20.96
N PHE A 52 -11.62 -31.40 22.17
CA PHE A 52 -10.92 -31.81 23.39
C PHE A 52 -11.81 -32.69 24.29
N LYS A 53 -11.21 -33.68 24.97
CA LYS A 53 -11.95 -34.59 25.84
C LYS A 53 -12.33 -33.97 27.17
N SER A 54 -11.49 -33.10 27.68
CA SER A 54 -11.71 -32.33 28.91
C SER A 54 -10.96 -31.00 28.82
N PRO A 55 -11.36 -29.97 29.56
CA PRO A 55 -10.68 -28.66 29.58
C PRO A 55 -9.20 -28.74 29.91
N GLU A 56 -8.82 -29.68 30.78
CA GLU A 56 -7.43 -29.89 31.20
C GLU A 56 -6.57 -30.51 30.10
N SER A 57 -7.19 -31.13 29.08
CA SER A 57 -6.50 -31.73 27.94
C SER A 57 -6.25 -30.77 26.80
N ILE A 58 -6.70 -29.53 26.89
CA ILE A 58 -6.49 -28.51 25.86
C ILE A 58 -5.00 -28.18 25.80
N LYS A 59 -4.42 -28.33 24.60
CA LYS A 59 -3.06 -27.88 24.31
C LYS A 59 -3.16 -26.54 23.60
N PHE A 60 -2.68 -25.49 24.27
CA PHE A 60 -2.59 -24.16 23.70
C PHE A 60 -1.24 -23.96 23.01
N TYR A 61 -1.28 -23.46 21.78
CA TYR A 61 -0.13 -22.96 21.04
C TYR A 61 -0.17 -21.44 21.09
N HIS A 62 0.94 -20.81 21.45
CA HIS A 62 1.03 -19.36 21.58
C HIS A 62 2.05 -18.81 20.59
N TYR A 63 1.58 -18.00 19.64
CA TYR A 63 2.41 -17.37 18.62
C TYR A 63 2.58 -15.89 18.95
N VAL A 64 3.83 -15.46 18.94
CA VAL A 64 4.23 -14.09 19.26
C VAL A 64 5.19 -13.55 18.20
N MET A 65 5.37 -12.25 18.18
CA MET A 65 6.41 -11.59 17.39
C MET A 65 7.79 -11.97 17.94
N ASP A 66 8.66 -12.43 17.06
CA ASP A 66 10.08 -12.67 17.34
C ASP A 66 10.91 -11.88 16.33
N PRO A 67 11.67 -10.85 16.77
CA PRO A 67 12.48 -10.03 15.87
C PRO A 67 13.60 -10.80 15.15
N THR A 68 13.95 -12.00 15.65
CA THR A 68 15.00 -12.84 15.06
C THR A 68 14.46 -13.81 14.02
N GLU A 69 13.11 -13.99 13.96
CA GLU A 69 12.41 -14.90 13.06
C GLU A 69 11.55 -14.13 12.03
N THR A 70 11.99 -14.12 10.79
CA THR A 70 11.29 -13.37 9.70
C THR A 70 9.90 -13.91 9.39
N LYS A 71 9.58 -15.12 9.83
CA LYS A 71 8.28 -15.78 9.64
C LYS A 71 7.41 -15.80 10.91
N SER A 72 7.78 -15.06 11.94
CA SER A 72 6.95 -14.86 13.12
C SER A 72 5.82 -13.84 12.84
N LEU A 73 4.91 -13.64 13.81
CA LEU A 73 3.96 -12.53 13.77
C LEU A 73 4.70 -11.18 13.70
N SER A 74 4.14 -10.23 12.99
CA SER A 74 4.69 -8.87 12.89
C SER A 74 4.41 -8.00 14.12
N SER A 75 3.38 -8.34 14.91
CA SER A 75 2.99 -7.62 16.13
C SER A 75 2.21 -8.55 17.06
N ASN A 76 2.43 -8.41 18.36
CA ASN A 76 1.68 -9.16 19.38
C ASN A 76 0.26 -8.67 19.59
N ASN A 77 -0.07 -7.47 19.14
CA ASN A 77 -1.39 -6.90 19.36
C ASN A 77 -2.32 -7.24 18.19
N VAL A 78 -3.04 -8.35 18.29
CA VAL A 78 -3.91 -8.90 17.23
C VAL A 78 -5.35 -8.49 17.49
N TYR A 79 -5.89 -7.67 16.60
CA TYR A 79 -7.25 -7.13 16.75
C TYR A 79 -8.32 -8.01 16.15
N HIS A 80 -8.06 -8.61 15.00
CA HIS A 80 -9.04 -9.42 14.30
C HIS A 80 -8.39 -10.61 13.59
N ILE A 81 -9.07 -11.73 13.54
CA ILE A 81 -8.65 -12.94 12.80
C ILE A 81 -9.77 -13.33 11.85
N LEU A 82 -9.45 -13.49 10.59
CA LEU A 82 -10.37 -13.91 9.55
C LEU A 82 -9.95 -15.27 9.00
N CYS A 83 -10.89 -16.22 9.02
CA CYS A 83 -10.77 -17.48 8.31
C CYS A 83 -11.61 -17.38 7.04
N THR A 84 -10.96 -17.40 5.88
CA THR A 84 -11.63 -17.25 4.59
C THR A 84 -12.39 -18.50 4.17
N GLN A 85 -13.29 -18.35 3.19
CA GLN A 85 -14.01 -19.49 2.61
C GLN A 85 -13.07 -20.52 1.95
N LYS A 86 -11.87 -20.10 1.54
CA LYS A 86 -10.82 -20.99 1.00
C LYS A 86 -9.99 -21.67 2.09
N GLY A 87 -10.26 -21.43 3.37
CA GLY A 87 -9.56 -21.99 4.52
C GLY A 87 -8.24 -21.27 4.86
N GLU A 88 -7.98 -20.10 4.28
CA GLU A 88 -6.81 -19.28 4.63
C GLU A 88 -7.09 -18.48 5.90
N VAL A 89 -6.08 -18.28 6.74
CA VAL A 89 -6.20 -17.53 8.00
C VAL A 89 -5.39 -16.25 7.91
N TYR A 90 -6.05 -15.13 8.14
CA TYR A 90 -5.45 -13.80 8.14
C TYR A 90 -5.67 -13.10 9.49
N MET A 91 -4.71 -12.28 9.89
CA MET A 91 -4.70 -11.60 11.18
C MET A 91 -4.41 -10.12 10.99
N ALA A 92 -5.33 -9.26 11.48
CA ALA A 92 -5.15 -7.82 11.56
C ALA A 92 -4.40 -7.46 12.83
N THR A 93 -3.32 -6.71 12.70
CA THR A 93 -2.48 -6.33 13.84
C THR A 93 -2.39 -4.81 14.01
N PHE A 94 -2.13 -4.39 15.23
CA PHE A 94 -1.84 -2.99 15.54
C PHE A 94 -0.35 -2.70 15.33
N GLY A 95 -0.04 -2.04 14.22
CA GLY A 95 1.31 -1.59 13.89
C GLY A 95 2.19 -2.62 13.17
N GLY A 96 1.66 -3.82 12.84
CA GLY A 96 2.39 -4.87 12.11
C GLY A 96 1.74 -5.25 10.77
N GLY A 97 0.68 -4.55 10.33
CA GLY A 97 0.01 -4.83 9.06
C GLY A 97 -0.82 -6.13 9.09
N LEU A 98 -0.93 -6.77 7.93
CA LEU A 98 -1.71 -7.99 7.70
C LEU A 98 -0.78 -9.20 7.75
N ASN A 99 -1.09 -10.16 8.62
CA ASN A 99 -0.39 -11.43 8.70
C ASN A 99 -1.24 -12.54 8.08
N LYS A 100 -0.66 -13.32 7.19
CA LYS A 100 -1.26 -14.54 6.62
C LYS A 100 -0.58 -15.76 7.22
N LEU A 101 -1.33 -16.70 7.75
CA LEU A 101 -0.79 -18.01 8.13
C LEU A 101 -0.36 -18.75 6.85
N GLU A 102 0.93 -19.05 6.72
CA GLU A 102 1.45 -19.82 5.58
C GLU A 102 1.49 -21.32 5.85
N GLN A 103 1.89 -21.69 7.05
CA GLN A 103 2.03 -23.09 7.45
C GLN A 103 1.63 -23.27 8.91
N LEU A 104 1.00 -24.39 9.20
CA LEU A 104 0.76 -24.90 10.54
C LEU A 104 0.99 -26.42 10.50
N ASP A 105 2.00 -26.91 11.20
CA ASP A 105 2.31 -28.32 11.25
C ASP A 105 1.54 -29.06 12.38
N ALA A 106 1.67 -30.37 12.41
CA ALA A 106 1.00 -31.21 13.41
C ALA A 106 1.56 -31.01 14.84
N GLU A 107 2.77 -30.57 14.97
CA GLU A 107 3.45 -30.22 16.22
C GLU A 107 2.97 -28.87 16.76
N GLY A 108 2.36 -28.04 15.92
CA GLY A 108 1.86 -26.70 16.23
C GLY A 108 2.86 -25.60 15.94
N ASN A 109 3.87 -25.82 15.09
CA ASN A 109 4.72 -24.75 14.61
C ASN A 109 3.99 -24.01 13.48
N ALA A 110 3.98 -22.68 13.55
CA ALA A 110 3.33 -21.84 12.55
C ALA A 110 4.33 -20.86 11.91
N SER A 111 4.12 -20.57 10.64
CA SER A 111 4.83 -19.50 9.95
C SER A 111 3.85 -18.52 9.31
N PHE A 112 4.25 -17.24 9.25
CA PHE A 112 3.41 -16.16 8.80
C PHE A 112 4.10 -15.39 7.67
N LYS A 113 3.31 -14.95 6.70
CA LYS A 113 3.69 -13.94 5.71
C LYS A 113 3.08 -12.61 6.12
N VAL A 114 3.90 -11.58 6.14
CA VAL A 114 3.50 -10.24 6.54
C VAL A 114 3.34 -9.36 5.30
N TYR A 115 2.29 -8.54 5.29
CA TYR A 115 2.06 -7.48 4.32
C TYR A 115 1.95 -6.15 5.07
N SER A 116 2.71 -5.16 4.62
CA SER A 116 2.87 -3.86 5.25
C SER A 116 2.65 -2.69 4.29
N LYS A 117 2.95 -1.48 4.73
CA LYS A 117 2.99 -0.30 3.86
C LYS A 117 3.98 -0.45 2.69
N GLU A 118 5.04 -1.20 2.85
CA GLU A 118 6.03 -1.47 1.80
C GLU A 118 5.40 -2.26 0.64
N ASP A 119 4.38 -3.09 0.93
CA ASP A 119 3.60 -3.84 -0.04
C ASP A 119 2.42 -3.05 -0.63
N GLY A 120 2.23 -1.80 -0.20
CA GLY A 120 1.16 -0.92 -0.66
C GLY A 120 -0.05 -0.80 0.26
N LEU A 121 -0.03 -1.38 1.45
CA LEU A 121 -1.06 -1.19 2.46
C LEU A 121 -1.11 0.27 2.92
N HIS A 122 -2.31 0.81 3.15
CA HIS A 122 -2.47 2.22 3.54
C HIS A 122 -1.90 2.54 4.94
N SER A 123 -2.04 1.62 5.87
CA SER A 123 -1.54 1.73 7.25
C SER A 123 -1.24 0.35 7.81
N ASP A 124 -0.19 0.24 8.64
CA ASP A 124 0.13 -0.99 9.36
C ASP A 124 -0.76 -1.19 10.61
N ILE A 125 -1.65 -0.24 10.91
CA ILE A 125 -2.65 -0.34 11.97
C ILE A 125 -3.96 -0.81 11.36
N LEU A 126 -4.28 -2.10 11.52
CA LEU A 126 -5.50 -2.72 11.04
C LEU A 126 -6.47 -2.95 12.20
N MET A 127 -7.75 -2.60 11.99
CA MET A 127 -8.79 -2.68 13.02
C MET A 127 -9.67 -3.91 12.87
N SER A 128 -10.10 -4.23 11.64
CA SER A 128 -10.90 -5.42 11.34
C SER A 128 -10.72 -5.88 9.89
N LEU A 129 -11.08 -7.14 9.62
CA LEU A 129 -10.97 -7.81 8.33
C LEU A 129 -12.32 -8.37 7.93
N GLU A 130 -12.60 -8.40 6.62
CA GLU A 130 -13.76 -9.08 6.07
C GLU A 130 -13.45 -9.61 4.67
N GLU A 131 -14.00 -10.76 4.30
CA GLU A 131 -13.89 -11.35 2.96
C GLU A 131 -15.10 -10.96 2.13
N ASP A 132 -14.88 -10.50 0.90
CA ASP A 132 -15.96 -10.27 -0.04
C ASP A 132 -16.29 -11.54 -0.85
N VAL A 133 -17.38 -11.47 -1.64
CA VAL A 133 -17.85 -12.60 -2.45
C VAL A 133 -16.91 -13.04 -3.56
N GLU A 134 -15.94 -12.20 -3.92
CA GLU A 134 -14.89 -12.51 -4.89
C GLU A 134 -13.65 -13.11 -4.22
N GLY A 135 -13.65 -13.21 -2.89
CA GLY A 135 -12.53 -13.70 -2.09
C GLY A 135 -11.42 -12.67 -1.89
N ASN A 136 -11.69 -11.38 -2.09
CA ASN A 136 -10.76 -10.31 -1.72
C ASN A 136 -10.99 -9.92 -0.26
N LEU A 137 -9.94 -9.41 0.37
CA LEU A 137 -10.01 -9.01 1.78
C LEU A 137 -10.16 -7.49 1.89
N TRP A 138 -11.17 -7.08 2.61
CA TRP A 138 -11.37 -5.71 3.02
C TRP A 138 -10.92 -5.52 4.46
N MET A 139 -10.18 -4.48 4.71
CA MET A 139 -9.66 -4.18 6.05
C MET A 139 -9.84 -2.72 6.39
N SER A 140 -10.34 -2.47 7.58
CA SER A 140 -10.38 -1.13 8.14
C SER A 140 -9.04 -0.79 8.80
N THR A 141 -8.60 0.44 8.59
CA THR A 141 -7.35 0.99 9.11
C THR A 141 -7.62 2.27 9.90
N GLU A 142 -6.62 2.82 10.55
CA GLU A 142 -6.75 4.14 11.20
C GLU A 142 -7.05 5.29 10.20
N ASN A 143 -6.68 5.12 8.91
CA ASN A 143 -6.74 6.17 7.90
C ASN A 143 -7.77 5.90 6.78
N GLY A 144 -8.52 4.81 6.84
CA GLY A 144 -9.49 4.44 5.81
C GLY A 144 -9.71 2.94 5.69
N LEU A 145 -10.05 2.50 4.49
CA LEU A 145 -10.15 1.08 4.13
C LEU A 145 -9.03 0.71 3.16
N SER A 146 -8.59 -0.55 3.24
CA SER A 146 -7.76 -1.16 2.21
C SER A 146 -8.44 -2.43 1.71
N LYS A 147 -8.42 -2.66 0.39
CA LYS A 147 -8.81 -3.91 -0.24
C LYS A 147 -7.54 -4.64 -0.67
N PHE A 148 -7.36 -5.87 -0.25
CA PHE A 148 -6.31 -6.74 -0.76
C PHE A 148 -6.90 -7.62 -1.86
N VAL A 149 -6.50 -7.38 -3.09
CA VAL A 149 -6.88 -8.18 -4.26
C VAL A 149 -6.01 -9.43 -4.25
N VAL A 150 -6.55 -10.51 -3.73
CA VAL A 150 -5.79 -11.74 -3.40
C VAL A 150 -5.10 -12.35 -4.62
N GLU A 151 -5.78 -12.42 -5.77
CA GLU A 151 -5.22 -12.99 -7.01
C GLU A 151 -4.04 -12.19 -7.55
N GLN A 152 -4.05 -10.87 -7.38
CA GLN A 152 -3.02 -9.96 -7.89
C GLN A 152 -1.97 -9.61 -6.84
N GLN A 153 -2.15 -10.01 -5.59
CA GLN A 153 -1.28 -9.70 -4.45
C GLN A 153 -1.00 -8.19 -4.32
N ARG A 154 -2.03 -7.35 -4.55
CA ARG A 154 -1.93 -5.88 -4.49
C ARG A 154 -3.00 -5.26 -3.62
N PHE A 155 -2.71 -4.07 -3.11
CA PHE A 155 -3.65 -3.29 -2.30
C PHE A 155 -4.30 -2.17 -3.12
N GLU A 156 -5.58 -1.92 -2.83
CA GLU A 156 -6.33 -0.74 -3.23
C GLU A 156 -6.77 -0.01 -1.97
N ASN A 157 -6.48 1.29 -1.89
CA ASN A 157 -6.72 2.04 -0.66
C ASN A 157 -7.81 3.08 -0.87
N TYR A 158 -8.67 3.23 0.14
CA TYR A 158 -9.83 4.14 0.19
C TYR A 158 -9.71 5.00 1.44
N ASN A 159 -9.80 6.30 1.28
CA ASN A 159 -9.55 7.26 2.35
C ASN A 159 -10.71 8.27 2.53
N GLU A 160 -10.48 9.31 3.32
CA GLU A 160 -11.46 10.36 3.63
C GLU A 160 -12.17 10.93 2.39
N ARG A 161 -11.50 10.98 1.24
CA ARG A 161 -12.05 11.53 -0.02
C ARG A 161 -13.05 10.58 -0.66
N ASP A 162 -12.75 9.29 -0.64
CA ASP A 162 -13.65 8.25 -1.14
C ASP A 162 -14.95 8.21 -0.31
N PHE A 163 -14.88 8.53 0.97
CA PHE A 163 -16.04 8.59 1.90
C PHE A 163 -16.70 9.98 1.98
N GLY A 164 -16.09 11.03 1.41
CA GLY A 164 -16.53 12.41 1.55
C GLY A 164 -16.40 13.00 2.96
N LYS A 165 -15.80 12.26 3.89
CA LYS A 165 -15.56 12.66 5.28
C LYS A 165 -14.49 11.80 5.94
N LYS A 166 -13.85 12.34 6.99
CA LYS A 166 -12.94 11.57 7.84
C LYS A 166 -13.72 10.53 8.65
N VAL A 167 -13.29 9.29 8.56
CA VAL A 167 -13.89 8.14 9.23
C VAL A 167 -12.88 7.55 10.20
N ARG A 168 -13.34 7.30 11.44
CA ARG A 168 -12.59 6.51 12.41
C ARG A 168 -13.27 5.17 12.57
N PHE A 169 -12.58 4.12 12.17
CA PHE A 169 -13.04 2.75 12.34
C PHE A 169 -12.77 2.23 13.75
N GLU A 170 -13.57 1.28 14.19
CA GLU A 170 -13.43 0.61 15.48
C GLU A 170 -12.88 -0.83 15.28
N GLU A 171 -12.23 -1.34 16.33
CA GLU A 171 -11.61 -2.67 16.31
C GLU A 171 -12.67 -3.80 16.25
N SER A 172 -12.38 -4.86 15.50
CA SER A 172 -13.20 -6.09 15.40
C SER A 172 -14.68 -5.86 15.04
N THR A 173 -14.94 -4.86 14.19
CA THR A 173 -16.29 -4.44 13.82
C THR A 173 -16.52 -4.55 12.31
N SER A 174 -16.44 -5.74 11.77
CA SER A 174 -16.75 -6.01 10.36
C SER A 174 -17.80 -7.12 10.22
N LEU A 175 -18.51 -7.10 9.11
CA LEU A 175 -19.52 -8.10 8.77
C LEU A 175 -19.77 -8.12 7.27
N CYS A 176 -19.77 -9.32 6.66
CA CYS A 176 -20.32 -9.54 5.34
C CYS A 176 -21.83 -9.85 5.46
N LEU A 177 -22.65 -9.07 4.76
CA LEU A 177 -24.12 -9.18 4.81
C LEU A 177 -24.62 -10.18 3.76
N CYS A 178 -25.82 -10.72 3.97
CA CYS A 178 -26.46 -11.70 3.08
C CYS A 178 -26.65 -11.21 1.63
N ASN A 179 -26.63 -9.90 1.40
CA ASN A 179 -26.71 -9.27 0.08
C ASN A 179 -25.33 -8.95 -0.53
N ASN A 180 -24.27 -9.56 -0.03
CA ASN A 180 -22.88 -9.37 -0.45
C ASN A 180 -22.33 -7.96 -0.17
N ALA A 181 -22.98 -7.17 0.67
CA ALA A 181 -22.43 -5.93 1.15
C ALA A 181 -21.47 -6.18 2.32
N VAL A 182 -20.41 -5.41 2.40
CA VAL A 182 -19.47 -5.41 3.52
C VAL A 182 -19.77 -4.21 4.41
N ALA A 183 -19.77 -4.43 5.71
CA ALA A 183 -20.04 -3.40 6.70
C ALA A 183 -18.89 -3.29 7.70
N PHE A 184 -18.55 -2.06 8.09
CA PHE A 184 -17.54 -1.75 9.11
C PHE A 184 -18.11 -0.78 10.13
N GLY A 185 -17.89 -1.07 11.40
CA GLY A 185 -18.24 -0.17 12.50
C GLY A 185 -17.30 1.02 12.60
N THR A 186 -17.86 2.16 12.92
CA THR A 186 -17.13 3.41 13.13
C THR A 186 -17.55 4.06 14.42
N ALA A 187 -16.76 5.00 14.93
CA ALA A 187 -17.09 5.77 16.13
C ALA A 187 -18.45 6.54 16.05
N LYS A 188 -19.03 6.68 14.87
CA LYS A 188 -20.28 7.45 14.63
C LYS A 188 -21.37 6.65 13.88
N GLY A 189 -21.26 5.34 13.81
CA GLY A 189 -22.22 4.49 13.12
C GLY A 189 -21.54 3.43 12.28
N VAL A 190 -22.15 3.06 11.16
CA VAL A 190 -21.68 1.98 10.29
C VAL A 190 -21.46 2.53 8.88
N ILE A 191 -20.38 2.13 8.25
CA ILE A 191 -20.18 2.24 6.80
C ILE A 191 -20.47 0.87 6.21
N TYR A 192 -21.34 0.82 5.20
CA TYR A 192 -21.58 -0.39 4.44
C TYR A 192 -21.64 -0.07 2.95
N PHE A 193 -21.17 -1.01 2.12
CA PHE A 193 -21.13 -0.86 0.68
C PHE A 193 -21.11 -2.22 -0.01
N SER A 194 -21.46 -2.24 -1.29
CA SER A 194 -21.27 -3.45 -2.12
C SER A 194 -19.87 -3.39 -2.75
N PRO A 195 -18.97 -4.35 -2.46
CA PRO A 195 -17.66 -4.44 -3.09
C PRO A 195 -17.69 -4.48 -4.61
N LEU A 196 -18.78 -5.03 -5.19
CA LEU A 196 -18.97 -5.19 -6.63
C LEU A 196 -19.15 -3.88 -7.40
N ILE A 197 -19.50 -2.78 -6.72
CA ILE A 197 -19.73 -1.46 -7.34
C ILE A 197 -18.65 -0.44 -6.97
N ILE A 198 -17.69 -0.83 -6.12
CA ILE A 198 -16.56 0.02 -5.76
C ILE A 198 -15.34 -0.46 -6.54
N GLU A 199 -15.06 0.22 -7.64
CA GLU A 199 -13.90 -0.01 -8.46
C GLU A 199 -13.05 1.25 -8.52
N LYS A 200 -11.74 1.10 -8.44
CA LYS A 200 -10.80 2.19 -8.76
C LYS A 200 -10.80 2.41 -10.27
N SER A 201 -10.78 3.67 -10.67
CA SER A 201 -10.75 4.05 -12.07
C SER A 201 -9.52 3.46 -12.78
N HIS A 202 -9.73 2.88 -13.94
CA HIS A 202 -8.66 2.47 -14.86
C HIS A 202 -8.30 3.55 -15.88
N TYR A 203 -8.83 4.78 -15.70
CA TYR A 203 -8.50 5.89 -16.55
C TYR A 203 -7.00 6.16 -16.58
N VAL A 204 -6.45 6.30 -17.78
CA VAL A 204 -5.03 6.57 -18.02
C VAL A 204 -4.89 8.02 -18.43
N PRO A 205 -4.63 8.96 -17.49
CA PRO A 205 -4.48 10.36 -17.81
C PRO A 205 -3.22 10.59 -18.64
N PRO A 206 -3.26 11.31 -19.75
CA PRO A 206 -2.07 11.71 -20.46
C PRO A 206 -1.23 12.66 -19.62
N VAL A 207 0.09 12.44 -19.58
CA VAL A 207 1.04 13.35 -18.95
C VAL A 207 1.56 14.34 -19.97
N ASN A 208 1.44 15.62 -19.67
CA ASN A 208 1.89 16.72 -20.52
C ASN A 208 3.00 17.53 -19.87
N PHE A 209 3.93 18.01 -20.69
CA PHE A 209 4.91 19.04 -20.31
C PHE A 209 4.31 20.42 -20.60
N PHE A 210 4.39 21.35 -19.66
CA PHE A 210 3.78 22.66 -19.84
C PHE A 210 4.71 23.86 -19.67
N ASP A 211 5.83 23.70 -18.96
CA ASP A 211 6.77 24.78 -18.71
C ASP A 211 8.22 24.29 -18.68
N LEU A 212 9.11 25.10 -19.25
CA LEU A 212 10.57 24.90 -19.20
C LEU A 212 11.20 26.16 -18.62
N LYS A 213 12.03 25.99 -17.58
CA LYS A 213 12.91 27.07 -17.10
C LYS A 213 14.36 26.69 -17.30
N ILE A 214 15.15 27.66 -17.73
CA ILE A 214 16.61 27.57 -17.82
C ILE A 214 17.20 28.63 -16.88
N ALA A 215 18.05 28.22 -15.95
CA ALA A 215 18.60 29.07 -14.88
C ALA A 215 17.48 29.88 -14.18
N ASN A 216 16.35 29.21 -13.83
CA ASN A 216 15.15 29.77 -13.21
C ASN A 216 14.40 30.82 -14.06
N LYS A 217 14.77 31.03 -15.33
CA LYS A 217 14.06 31.91 -16.25
C LYS A 217 13.14 31.10 -17.17
N GLU A 218 11.90 31.51 -17.28
CA GLU A 218 10.90 30.89 -18.16
C GLU A 218 11.33 30.99 -19.64
N VAL A 219 11.20 29.87 -20.37
CA VAL A 219 11.49 29.81 -21.81
C VAL A 219 10.18 29.97 -22.58
N ILE A 220 10.05 31.08 -23.30
CA ILE A 220 8.86 31.38 -24.09
C ILE A 220 9.06 30.77 -25.49
N PRO A 221 8.17 29.85 -25.94
CA PRO A 221 8.26 29.27 -27.28
C PRO A 221 8.13 30.31 -28.39
N GLY A 222 8.89 30.14 -29.45
CA GLY A 222 8.82 31.02 -30.64
C GLY A 222 9.41 32.43 -30.47
N LYS A 223 9.87 32.82 -29.27
CA LYS A 223 10.57 34.08 -29.05
C LYS A 223 11.96 34.05 -29.72
N GLU A 224 12.41 35.17 -30.22
CA GLU A 224 13.75 35.28 -30.79
C GLU A 224 14.84 34.85 -29.77
N GLY A 225 15.71 33.93 -30.19
CA GLY A 225 16.73 33.32 -29.29
C GLY A 225 16.21 32.23 -28.34
N SER A 226 14.93 31.89 -28.42
CA SER A 226 14.37 30.76 -27.61
C SER A 226 14.88 29.41 -28.12
N VAL A 227 15.16 28.50 -27.18
CA VAL A 227 15.48 27.08 -27.48
C VAL A 227 14.27 26.26 -27.88
N LEU A 228 13.04 26.80 -27.68
CA LEU A 228 11.78 26.20 -28.06
C LEU A 228 11.20 26.94 -29.26
N SER A 229 11.05 26.24 -30.38
CA SER A 229 10.33 26.75 -31.56
C SER A 229 8.80 26.61 -31.43
N GLN A 230 8.35 25.66 -30.62
CA GLN A 230 6.95 25.31 -30.35
C GLN A 230 6.76 24.99 -28.87
N SER A 231 5.55 24.62 -28.45
CA SER A 231 5.28 24.28 -27.06
C SER A 231 6.20 23.15 -26.58
N LEU A 232 6.52 23.14 -25.28
CA LEU A 232 7.34 22.07 -24.71
C LEU A 232 6.65 20.69 -24.88
N ASN A 233 5.31 20.68 -24.83
CA ASN A 233 4.55 19.45 -25.01
C ASN A 233 4.68 18.85 -26.43
N ASP A 234 4.88 19.69 -27.44
CA ASP A 234 5.03 19.27 -28.83
C ASP A 234 6.51 19.03 -29.22
N THR A 235 7.42 19.30 -28.28
CA THR A 235 8.86 19.13 -28.48
C THR A 235 9.31 17.73 -28.03
N GLU A 236 9.83 16.98 -28.97
CA GLU A 236 10.39 15.64 -28.68
C GLU A 236 11.86 15.68 -28.27
N HIS A 237 12.58 16.69 -28.79
CA HIS A 237 14.01 16.84 -28.58
C HIS A 237 14.41 18.28 -28.24
N LEU A 238 14.85 18.50 -27.04
CA LEU A 238 15.37 19.77 -26.54
C LEU A 238 16.89 19.82 -26.68
N VAL A 239 17.41 20.83 -27.37
CA VAL A 239 18.85 21.01 -27.57
C VAL A 239 19.31 22.27 -26.86
N LEU A 240 20.21 22.14 -25.90
CA LEU A 240 20.70 23.20 -25.05
C LEU A 240 22.21 23.43 -25.25
N SER A 241 22.67 24.64 -25.02
CA SER A 241 24.12 24.95 -24.95
C SER A 241 24.73 24.46 -23.63
N HIS A 242 26.04 24.38 -23.55
CA HIS A 242 26.78 24.00 -22.33
C HIS A 242 26.51 24.95 -21.12
N GLU A 243 26.13 26.21 -21.39
CA GLU A 243 25.76 27.18 -20.35
C GLU A 243 24.33 26.99 -19.82
N GLN A 244 23.48 26.27 -20.57
CA GLN A 244 22.07 26.01 -20.27
C GLN A 244 21.88 24.67 -19.53
N ASN A 245 22.77 24.41 -18.56
CA ASN A 245 22.88 23.12 -17.86
C ASN A 245 22.09 23.05 -16.54
N PHE A 246 21.31 24.10 -16.25
CA PHE A 246 20.37 24.15 -15.13
C PHE A 246 18.95 24.29 -15.69
N ILE A 247 18.16 23.22 -15.63
CA ILE A 247 16.83 23.14 -16.22
C ILE A 247 15.79 22.72 -15.18
N THR A 248 14.58 23.26 -15.33
CA THR A 248 13.38 22.79 -14.62
C THR A 248 12.33 22.48 -15.65
N ILE A 249 11.84 21.24 -15.65
CA ILE A 249 10.76 20.75 -16.52
C ILE A 249 9.51 20.59 -15.66
N SER A 250 8.44 21.28 -16.04
CA SER A 250 7.14 21.18 -15.36
C SER A 250 6.19 20.25 -16.14
N TYR A 251 5.47 19.40 -15.41
CA TYR A 251 4.61 18.37 -15.97
C TYR A 251 3.30 18.25 -15.17
N ALA A 252 2.26 17.77 -15.83
CA ALA A 252 0.99 17.43 -15.18
C ALA A 252 0.28 16.30 -15.92
N ALA A 253 -0.35 15.41 -15.16
CA ALA A 253 -1.33 14.46 -15.69
C ALA A 253 -2.69 15.16 -15.83
N LEU A 254 -3.37 14.92 -16.96
CA LEU A 254 -4.66 15.53 -17.26
C LEU A 254 -5.80 14.68 -16.69
N ASP A 255 -5.90 14.68 -15.38
CA ASP A 255 -7.01 14.11 -14.63
C ASP A 255 -7.53 15.18 -13.66
N PHE A 256 -8.79 15.53 -13.80
CA PHE A 256 -9.39 16.67 -13.11
C PHE A 256 -10.37 16.26 -12.00
N VAL A 257 -10.53 14.97 -11.76
CA VAL A 257 -11.49 14.46 -10.74
C VAL A 257 -10.96 14.77 -9.35
N TYR A 258 -9.73 14.31 -9.04
CA TYR A 258 -9.03 14.60 -7.79
C TYR A 258 -7.54 14.85 -8.08
N PRO A 259 -7.19 15.98 -8.67
CA PRO A 259 -5.82 16.27 -9.14
C PRO A 259 -4.78 16.32 -7.99
N GLU A 260 -5.24 16.51 -6.77
CA GLU A 260 -4.39 16.49 -5.57
C GLU A 260 -4.00 15.08 -5.11
N ASN A 261 -4.64 14.03 -5.64
CA ASN A 261 -4.31 12.63 -5.35
C ASN A 261 -3.24 12.06 -6.28
N ILE A 262 -3.00 12.74 -7.39
CA ILE A 262 -2.07 12.27 -8.40
C ILE A 262 -0.65 12.34 -7.85
N ARG A 263 0.03 11.21 -7.89
CA ARG A 263 1.46 11.08 -7.57
C ARG A 263 2.24 10.96 -8.85
N TYR A 264 3.48 11.37 -8.81
CA TYR A 264 4.37 11.32 -9.96
C TYR A 264 5.63 10.55 -9.63
N ALA A 265 6.25 9.99 -10.65
CA ALA A 265 7.63 9.53 -10.60
C ALA A 265 8.34 10.04 -11.84
N PHE A 266 9.56 10.53 -11.67
CA PHE A 266 10.39 11.00 -12.78
C PHE A 266 11.79 10.41 -12.71
N PHE A 267 12.46 10.41 -13.85
CA PHE A 267 13.77 9.83 -14.02
C PHE A 267 14.48 10.50 -15.20
N LEU A 268 15.73 10.89 -15.04
CA LEU A 268 16.58 11.39 -16.12
C LEU A 268 17.61 10.32 -16.49
N ASP A 269 17.35 9.60 -17.56
CA ASP A 269 18.21 8.56 -18.07
C ASP A 269 19.58 9.12 -18.44
N GLY A 270 20.64 8.53 -17.88
CA GLY A 270 22.01 9.02 -17.98
C GLY A 270 22.43 9.98 -16.84
N PHE A 271 21.57 10.25 -15.86
CA PHE A 271 21.86 11.08 -14.69
C PHE A 271 21.39 10.46 -13.37
N ASP A 272 20.13 10.04 -13.29
CA ASP A 272 19.54 9.40 -12.11
C ASP A 272 19.86 7.90 -12.08
N GLU A 273 20.03 7.32 -10.89
CA GLU A 273 20.24 5.89 -10.69
C GLU A 273 18.92 5.13 -10.56
N GLU A 274 17.86 5.78 -10.03
CA GLU A 274 16.54 5.20 -9.78
C GLU A 274 15.41 6.22 -9.99
N TRP A 275 14.17 5.73 -10.06
CA TRP A 275 12.98 6.58 -10.14
C TRP A 275 12.79 7.41 -8.88
N ILE A 276 12.60 8.73 -9.03
CA ILE A 276 12.32 9.67 -7.96
C ILE A 276 10.80 9.80 -7.82
N TYR A 277 10.27 9.27 -6.73
CA TYR A 277 8.83 9.32 -6.41
C TYR A 277 8.48 10.58 -5.63
N VAL A 278 7.45 11.29 -6.07
CA VAL A 278 6.99 12.55 -5.47
C VAL A 278 5.47 12.59 -5.37
N ASP A 279 4.95 13.17 -4.29
CA ASP A 279 3.50 13.22 -4.07
C ASP A 279 2.82 14.30 -4.92
N ARG A 280 3.11 15.57 -4.66
CA ARG A 280 2.42 16.73 -5.28
C ARG A 280 3.31 17.59 -6.15
N GLN A 281 4.58 17.30 -6.18
CA GLN A 281 5.55 18.05 -6.99
C GLN A 281 5.28 17.80 -8.47
N ARG A 282 5.13 18.89 -9.24
CA ARG A 282 4.84 18.86 -10.68
C ARG A 282 5.98 19.43 -11.50
N SER A 283 7.19 19.37 -10.98
CA SER A 283 8.39 19.79 -11.69
C SER A 283 9.62 19.02 -11.23
N ALA A 284 10.52 18.76 -12.15
CA ALA A 284 11.83 18.18 -11.91
C ALA A 284 12.90 19.22 -12.23
N THR A 285 13.85 19.38 -11.34
CA THR A 285 14.96 20.33 -11.51
C THR A 285 16.27 19.59 -11.52
N TYR A 286 17.07 19.83 -12.55
CA TYR A 286 18.39 19.28 -12.73
C TYR A 286 19.41 20.41 -12.87
N THR A 287 20.52 20.29 -12.16
CA THR A 287 21.59 21.28 -12.13
C THR A 287 22.88 20.66 -12.58
N ASN A 288 23.73 21.45 -13.22
CA ASN A 288 25.07 21.04 -13.62
C ASN A 288 25.11 19.80 -14.53
N LEU A 289 24.14 19.71 -15.47
CA LEU A 289 24.13 18.65 -16.47
C LEU A 289 25.38 18.74 -17.35
N GLN A 290 26.11 17.66 -17.45
CA GLN A 290 27.30 17.58 -18.31
C GLN A 290 26.89 17.51 -19.79
N LYS A 291 27.85 17.75 -20.69
CA LYS A 291 27.63 17.50 -22.13
C LYS A 291 27.20 16.05 -22.35
N GLY A 292 26.14 15.85 -23.09
CA GLY A 292 25.59 14.50 -23.32
C GLY A 292 24.15 14.54 -23.80
N THR A 293 23.60 13.36 -23.98
CA THR A 293 22.19 13.19 -24.32
C THR A 293 21.52 12.40 -23.21
N TYR A 294 20.42 12.92 -22.74
CA TYR A 294 19.61 12.41 -21.64
C TYR A 294 18.18 12.17 -22.15
N THR A 295 17.44 11.30 -21.48
CA THR A 295 16.00 11.15 -21.71
C THR A 295 15.26 11.41 -20.38
N PHE A 296 14.54 12.52 -20.32
CA PHE A 296 13.65 12.78 -19.18
C PHE A 296 12.40 11.97 -19.36
N ARG A 297 12.05 11.20 -18.34
CA ARG A 297 10.89 10.32 -18.28
C ARG A 297 10.05 10.70 -17.08
N VAL A 298 8.74 10.72 -17.24
CA VAL A 298 7.79 10.99 -16.16
C VAL A 298 6.54 10.15 -16.35
N ARG A 299 6.03 9.61 -15.26
CA ARG A 299 4.76 8.86 -15.19
C ARG A 299 3.96 9.32 -13.97
N SER A 300 2.69 9.00 -13.96
CA SER A 300 1.82 9.36 -12.84
C SER A 300 0.85 8.25 -12.44
N THR A 301 0.24 8.41 -11.26
CA THR A 301 -1.02 7.74 -10.96
C THR A 301 -2.17 8.49 -11.64
N ASN A 302 -3.36 7.86 -11.67
CA ASN A 302 -4.61 8.58 -11.88
C ASN A 302 -5.10 9.25 -10.58
N SER A 303 -6.26 9.91 -10.63
CA SER A 303 -6.89 10.57 -9.47
C SER A 303 -7.27 9.62 -8.33
N ASP A 304 -7.40 8.31 -8.60
CA ASP A 304 -7.63 7.28 -7.59
C ASP A 304 -6.35 6.72 -6.96
N GLY A 305 -5.19 7.31 -7.31
CA GLY A 305 -3.88 6.90 -6.78
C GLY A 305 -3.35 5.60 -7.38
N VAL A 306 -3.94 5.09 -8.46
CA VAL A 306 -3.50 3.88 -9.17
C VAL A 306 -2.42 4.26 -10.17
N TRP A 307 -1.24 3.64 -10.09
CA TRP A 307 -0.20 3.76 -11.11
C TRP A 307 -0.69 3.18 -12.45
N VAL A 308 -0.58 3.97 -13.51
CA VAL A 308 -1.04 3.63 -14.86
C VAL A 308 0.09 3.76 -15.87
N ASP A 309 -0.06 3.12 -17.03
CA ASP A 309 0.93 3.17 -18.11
C ASP A 309 0.73 4.44 -18.95
N ASN A 310 1.25 5.56 -18.44
CA ASN A 310 1.13 6.89 -19.06
C ASN A 310 2.48 7.61 -19.16
N GLU A 311 3.54 6.88 -19.31
CA GLU A 311 4.88 7.46 -19.35
C GLU A 311 5.05 8.46 -20.50
N ARG A 312 5.59 9.64 -20.19
CA ARG A 312 5.96 10.70 -21.13
C ARG A 312 7.47 10.89 -21.15
N MET A 313 8.05 11.06 -22.34
CA MET A 313 9.48 11.22 -22.52
C MET A 313 9.84 12.51 -23.25
N LEU A 314 10.98 13.10 -22.88
CA LEU A 314 11.59 14.25 -23.56
C LEU A 314 13.11 14.01 -23.67
N LYS A 315 13.61 13.99 -24.90
CA LYS A 315 15.05 13.89 -25.14
C LYS A 315 15.70 15.25 -24.89
N VAL A 316 16.78 15.28 -24.11
CA VAL A 316 17.53 16.51 -23.79
C VAL A 316 18.98 16.33 -24.17
N THR A 317 19.53 17.21 -25.01
CA THR A 317 20.93 17.18 -25.40
C THR A 317 21.64 18.47 -24.94
N ILE A 318 22.66 18.33 -24.13
CA ILE A 318 23.58 19.43 -23.76
C ILE A 318 24.79 19.39 -24.72
N ARG A 319 24.95 20.44 -25.51
CA ARG A 319 26.07 20.56 -26.45
C ARG A 319 27.40 20.80 -25.70
N PRO A 320 28.50 20.26 -26.23
CA PRO A 320 29.83 20.59 -25.68
C PRO A 320 30.17 22.06 -25.83
N SER A 321 31.06 22.59 -24.97
CA SER A 321 31.70 23.90 -25.18
C SER A 321 32.49 23.90 -26.48
N PHE A 322 32.65 25.08 -27.08
CA PHE A 322 33.46 25.24 -28.32
C PHE A 322 34.84 24.57 -28.20
N TRP A 323 35.51 24.77 -27.05
CA TRP A 323 36.84 24.23 -26.77
C TRP A 323 36.91 22.71 -26.62
N GLU A 324 35.80 22.08 -26.43
CA GLU A 324 35.66 20.62 -26.31
C GLU A 324 35.25 19.95 -27.63
N THR A 325 35.11 20.73 -28.70
CA THR A 325 34.77 20.17 -30.02
C THR A 325 36.02 19.58 -30.70
N PRO A 326 35.87 18.50 -31.53
CA PRO A 326 37.01 17.91 -32.22
C PRO A 326 37.78 18.89 -33.08
N LEU A 327 37.11 19.90 -33.68
CA LEU A 327 37.72 20.92 -34.48
C LEU A 327 38.62 21.88 -33.65
N ALA A 328 38.20 22.22 -32.42
CA ALA A 328 39.02 23.05 -31.53
C ALA A 328 40.25 22.28 -31.02
N ILE A 329 40.12 20.99 -30.75
CA ILE A 329 41.21 20.11 -30.29
C ILE A 329 42.24 19.90 -31.40
N ILE A 330 41.84 19.83 -32.69
CA ILE A 330 42.75 19.69 -33.84
C ILE A 330 43.44 21.02 -34.17
N GLY A 331 42.80 22.16 -33.83
CA GLY A 331 43.32 23.50 -34.06
C GLY A 331 44.31 24.00 -33.00
N TYR A 332 44.51 23.27 -31.90
CA TYR A 332 45.50 23.52 -30.84
C TYR A 332 46.76 22.68 -31.08
#